data_a6b8ae14fb2ddcebad1248add911ae14
#
_entry.id   a6b8ae14fb2ddcebad1248add911ae14
#
_cell.length_a   1.000
_cell.length_b   1.000
_cell.length_c   1.000
_cell.angle_alpha   90.00
_cell.angle_beta   90.00
_cell.angle_gamma   90.00
#
_symmetry.space_group_name_H-M   'P 1'
#
loop_
_entity.id
_entity.type
_entity.pdbx_description
1 polymer ?
#
loop_
_entity_poly.entity_id
_entity_poly.type
_entity_poly.pdbx_seq_one_letter_code
_entity_poly.pdbx_strand_id
1 'polypeptide(L)'
;MKLMKTLFTSMVLCGAFVASSSFAEEKATEQTAQPVVATQTEAQVASATVSDKLNINTATVSEIQKALTGIGAKKAEAIVQYREKHGNFTSAEQLLEVQGIGKATLERNHDRITF
;
A
#
# COMPACT_ATOMS: atom_id res chain seq x y z
N MET A 1 -7.71 25.29 26.53
CA MET A 1 -8.80 25.28 27.51
C MET A 1 -10.01 24.61 26.94
N LYS A 2 -10.61 23.77 27.76
CA LYS A 2 -11.84 22.98 27.61
C LYS A 2 -11.70 21.61 26.94
N LEU A 3 -11.35 20.76 27.83
CA LEU A 3 -11.78 19.37 28.00
C LEU A 3 -13.26 19.18 27.68
N MET A 4 -13.56 18.25 26.80
CA MET A 4 -14.85 17.55 26.86
C MET A 4 -14.59 16.06 26.92
N LYS A 5 -14.66 15.58 28.15
CA LYS A 5 -14.88 14.19 28.49
C LYS A 5 -16.33 13.85 28.13
N THR A 6 -16.53 12.90 27.28
CA THR A 6 -17.81 12.19 27.23
C THR A 6 -17.57 10.74 27.60
N LEU A 7 -17.94 10.49 28.84
CA LEU A 7 -18.22 9.16 29.35
C LEU A 7 -19.40 8.56 28.55
N PHE A 8 -19.20 7.43 27.95
CA PHE A 8 -20.31 6.55 27.62
C PHE A 8 -20.28 5.35 28.54
N THR A 9 -21.20 5.40 29.45
CA THR A 9 -21.52 4.38 30.43
C THR A 9 -22.16 3.18 29.75
N SER A 10 -21.53 2.06 29.96
CA SER A 10 -22.03 0.70 30.00
C SER A 10 -23.53 0.53 30.26
N MET A 11 -24.17 -0.27 29.46
CA MET A 11 -25.36 -1.00 29.88
C MET A 11 -25.19 -2.47 29.52
N VAL A 12 -24.89 -3.19 30.57
CA VAL A 12 -24.94 -4.65 30.67
C VAL A 12 -26.40 -5.06 30.60
N LEU A 13 -26.74 -5.94 29.71
CA LEU A 13 -27.98 -6.72 29.89
C LEU A 13 -27.68 -8.21 29.70
N CYS A 14 -27.76 -8.85 30.82
CA CYS A 14 -27.70 -10.27 31.07
C CYS A 14 -28.88 -10.96 30.41
N GLY A 15 -28.65 -12.00 29.69
CA GLY A 15 -29.66 -12.90 29.15
C GLY A 15 -29.10 -14.30 29.08
N ALA A 16 -29.27 -15.01 30.20
CA ALA A 16 -29.01 -16.45 30.26
C ALA A 16 -30.11 -17.16 29.45
N PHE A 17 -29.70 -17.99 28.52
CA PHE A 17 -30.56 -19.04 28.02
C PHE A 17 -29.78 -20.36 27.99
N VAL A 18 -30.13 -21.17 28.95
CA VAL A 18 -29.74 -22.58 29.03
C VAL A 18 -30.72 -23.36 28.16
N ALA A 19 -30.23 -24.08 27.22
CA ALA A 19 -30.93 -25.22 26.66
C ALA A 19 -29.92 -26.23 26.14
N SER A 20 -29.87 -27.32 26.86
CA SER A 20 -29.35 -28.60 26.50
C SER A 20 -29.87 -29.08 25.15
N SER A 21 -29.03 -29.71 24.38
CA SER A 21 -29.25 -31.01 23.80
C SER A 21 -28.24 -31.31 22.74
N SER A 22 -27.40 -32.26 23.07
CA SER A 22 -27.32 -33.53 22.33
C SER A 22 -26.77 -33.50 20.91
N PHE A 23 -25.54 -33.97 20.88
CA PHE A 23 -25.12 -35.05 20.01
C PHE A 23 -25.32 -34.89 18.50
N ALA A 24 -24.27 -34.57 17.83
CA ALA A 24 -23.89 -35.20 16.58
C ALA A 24 -22.39 -34.95 16.35
N GLU A 25 -21.67 -36.00 16.54
CA GLU A 25 -20.34 -36.19 15.98
C GLU A 25 -20.48 -36.19 14.47
N GLU A 26 -19.99 -35.17 13.83
CA GLU A 26 -19.67 -35.25 12.42
C GLU A 26 -18.37 -34.48 12.19
N LYS A 27 -17.42 -35.30 11.83
CA LYS A 27 -16.11 -34.96 11.35
C LYS A 27 -16.23 -34.10 10.09
N ALA A 28 -16.39 -32.83 10.30
CA ALA A 28 -16.23 -31.85 9.25
C ALA A 28 -14.79 -31.38 9.26
N THR A 29 -14.07 -31.77 8.29
CA THR A 29 -12.88 -31.15 7.84
C THR A 29 -13.25 -29.73 7.42
N GLU A 30 -13.30 -28.83 8.35
CA GLU A 30 -13.50 -27.43 8.10
C GLU A 30 -12.17 -26.87 7.62
N GLN A 31 -11.97 -27.00 6.38
CA GLN A 31 -11.06 -26.20 5.63
C GLN A 31 -11.61 -24.80 5.63
N THR A 32 -11.23 -24.02 6.61
CA THR A 32 -11.45 -22.60 6.59
C THR A 32 -10.60 -22.00 5.49
N ALA A 33 -11.15 -22.01 4.32
CA ALA A 33 -10.71 -21.15 3.26
C ALA A 33 -10.99 -19.71 3.71
N GLN A 34 -10.01 -19.08 4.24
CA GLN A 34 -9.98 -17.63 4.25
C GLN A 34 -9.89 -17.20 2.79
N PRO A 35 -10.82 -16.41 2.32
CA PRO A 35 -10.55 -15.64 1.13
C PRO A 35 -9.56 -14.54 1.54
N VAL A 36 -8.31 -14.83 1.48
CA VAL A 36 -7.34 -13.79 1.24
C VAL A 36 -7.67 -13.27 -0.15
N VAL A 37 -8.52 -12.30 -0.18
CA VAL A 37 -8.58 -11.42 -1.32
C VAL A 37 -7.31 -10.60 -1.26
N ALA A 38 -6.23 -11.25 -1.61
CA ALA A 38 -5.15 -10.55 -2.22
C ALA A 38 -5.70 -10.14 -3.59
N THR A 39 -6.33 -9.02 -3.63
CA THR A 39 -6.41 -8.28 -4.86
C THR A 39 -4.99 -7.83 -5.14
N GLN A 40 -4.20 -8.77 -5.55
CA GLN A 40 -3.13 -8.46 -6.45
C GLN A 40 -3.85 -8.03 -7.72
N THR A 41 -4.14 -6.77 -7.80
CA THR A 41 -4.16 -6.13 -9.08
C THR A 41 -2.73 -6.31 -9.58
N GLU A 42 -2.49 -7.40 -10.25
CA GLU A 42 -1.46 -7.47 -11.24
C GLU A 42 -1.80 -6.34 -12.21
N ALA A 43 -1.31 -5.17 -11.86
CA ALA A 43 -1.19 -4.12 -12.82
C ALA A 43 -0.34 -4.72 -13.92
N GLN A 44 -1.04 -5.02 -14.99
CA GLN A 44 -0.49 -5.33 -16.28
C GLN A 44 0.89 -4.77 -16.41
N VAL A 45 1.80 -5.69 -16.66
CA VAL A 45 3.05 -5.39 -17.32
C VAL A 45 2.69 -4.69 -18.61
N ALA A 46 2.50 -3.39 -18.53
CA ALA A 46 2.46 -2.56 -19.70
C ALA A 46 3.83 -2.72 -20.32
N SER A 47 3.84 -3.45 -21.40
CA SER A 47 4.95 -3.67 -22.29
C SER A 47 5.92 -2.52 -22.23
N ALA A 48 7.13 -2.84 -21.80
CA ALA A 48 8.27 -2.02 -22.07
C ALA A 48 8.36 -1.74 -23.57
N THR A 49 7.77 -0.66 -23.99
CA THR A 49 8.28 0.03 -25.15
C THR A 49 9.67 0.47 -24.79
N VAL A 50 10.61 0.07 -25.59
CA VAL A 50 12.05 0.32 -25.49
C VAL A 50 12.29 1.83 -25.42
N SER A 51 12.06 2.36 -24.25
CA SER A 51 12.52 3.64 -23.80
C SER A 51 13.31 3.30 -22.55
N ASP A 52 14.61 3.53 -22.54
CA ASP A 52 15.47 3.30 -21.35
C ASP A 52 15.04 4.13 -20.14
N LYS A 53 13.86 4.75 -20.21
CA LYS A 53 13.28 5.62 -19.21
C LYS A 53 12.08 4.98 -18.53
N LEU A 54 12.11 5.00 -17.20
CA LEU A 54 11.06 4.53 -16.35
C LEU A 54 9.98 5.61 -16.19
N ASN A 55 8.72 5.30 -16.49
CA ASN A 55 7.62 6.21 -16.17
C ASN A 55 7.29 6.12 -14.68
N ILE A 56 7.62 7.20 -13.95
CA ILE A 56 7.49 7.26 -12.50
C ILE A 56 6.01 7.23 -12.04
N ASN A 57 5.08 7.63 -12.90
CA ASN A 57 3.66 7.67 -12.58
C ASN A 57 2.98 6.30 -12.66
N THR A 58 3.52 5.40 -13.48
CA THR A 58 2.95 4.07 -13.71
C THR A 58 3.79 2.95 -13.12
N ALA A 59 5.06 3.20 -12.86
CA ALA A 59 5.99 2.20 -12.37
C ALA A 59 5.59 1.66 -10.99
N THR A 60 5.83 0.38 -10.80
CA THR A 60 5.70 -0.30 -9.51
C THR A 60 6.88 -0.01 -8.59
N VAL A 61 6.72 -0.26 -7.29
CA VAL A 61 7.81 -0.15 -6.32
C VAL A 61 9.04 -0.95 -6.75
N SER A 62 8.83 -2.17 -7.25
CA SER A 62 9.92 -3.05 -7.69
C SER A 62 10.65 -2.52 -8.93
N GLU A 63 9.94 -1.96 -9.88
CA GLU A 63 10.53 -1.35 -11.08
C GLU A 63 11.33 -0.11 -10.73
N ILE A 64 10.80 0.73 -9.86
CA ILE A 64 11.50 1.93 -9.37
C ILE A 64 12.82 1.55 -8.70
N GLN A 65 12.81 0.51 -7.84
CA GLN A 65 14.03 0.02 -7.19
C GLN A 65 15.08 -0.52 -8.17
N LYS A 66 14.63 -1.22 -9.20
CA LYS A 66 15.52 -1.84 -10.18
C LYS A 66 16.10 -0.85 -11.18
N ALA A 67 15.27 0.10 -11.61
CA ALA A 67 15.65 1.05 -12.65
C ALA A 67 16.43 2.25 -12.12
N LEU A 68 16.17 2.66 -10.88
CA LEU A 68 16.75 3.88 -10.33
C LEU A 68 17.88 3.60 -9.35
N THR A 69 18.99 4.28 -9.57
CA THR A 69 20.20 4.12 -8.77
C THR A 69 20.05 4.82 -7.40
N GLY A 70 20.33 4.09 -6.32
CA GLY A 70 20.29 4.65 -4.96
C GLY A 70 18.88 4.82 -4.38
N ILE A 71 17.88 4.23 -5.03
CA ILE A 71 16.51 4.16 -4.54
C ILE A 71 16.22 2.73 -4.07
N GLY A 72 16.17 2.58 -2.76
CA GLY A 72 15.76 1.33 -2.11
C GLY A 72 14.24 1.23 -1.93
N ALA A 73 13.79 0.13 -1.34
CA ALA A 73 12.36 -0.16 -1.12
C ALA A 73 11.62 1.01 -0.47
N LYS A 74 12.12 1.55 0.63
CA LYS A 74 11.49 2.64 1.37
C LYS A 74 11.31 3.92 0.54
N LYS A 75 12.29 4.25 -0.30
CA LYS A 75 12.20 5.43 -1.16
C LYS A 75 11.26 5.20 -2.33
N ALA A 76 11.26 4.00 -2.89
CA ALA A 76 10.32 3.61 -3.95
C ALA A 76 8.87 3.60 -3.44
N GLU A 77 8.64 3.10 -2.25
CA GLU A 77 7.33 3.18 -1.59
C GLU A 77 6.91 4.63 -1.34
N ALA A 78 7.83 5.48 -0.89
CA ALA A 78 7.54 6.89 -0.67
C ALA A 78 7.15 7.63 -1.96
N ILE A 79 7.75 7.27 -3.10
CA ILE A 79 7.36 7.79 -4.41
C ILE A 79 5.92 7.39 -4.75
N VAL A 80 5.58 6.12 -4.60
CA VAL A 80 4.23 5.63 -4.87
C VAL A 80 3.21 6.29 -3.95
N GLN A 81 3.49 6.38 -2.66
CA GLN A 81 2.63 7.05 -1.69
C GLN A 81 2.46 8.55 -1.99
N TYR A 82 3.50 9.21 -2.46
CA TYR A 82 3.42 10.62 -2.84
C TYR A 82 2.43 10.81 -4.00
N ARG A 83 2.57 10.03 -5.08
CA ARG A 83 1.65 10.14 -6.23
C ARG A 83 0.21 9.80 -5.88
N GLU A 84 -0.02 8.90 -4.92
CA GLU A 84 -1.37 8.56 -4.44
C GLU A 84 -2.01 9.71 -3.65
N LYS A 85 -1.21 10.48 -2.93
CA LYS A 85 -1.68 11.58 -2.08
C LYS A 85 -1.78 12.91 -2.82
N HIS A 86 -0.84 13.18 -3.69
CA HIS A 86 -0.67 14.49 -4.34
C HIS A 86 -0.98 14.45 -5.85
N GLY A 87 -1.21 13.25 -6.39
CA GLY A 87 -1.40 13.05 -7.82
C GLY A 87 -0.09 12.76 -8.55
N ASN A 88 -0.22 12.61 -9.85
CA ASN A 88 0.91 12.26 -10.71
C ASN A 88 2.01 13.33 -10.69
N PHE A 89 3.23 12.88 -10.78
CA PHE A 89 4.38 13.77 -10.96
C PHE A 89 4.32 14.40 -12.36
N THR A 90 4.56 15.68 -12.41
CA THR A 90 4.63 16.47 -13.66
C THR A 90 6.03 16.98 -13.94
N SER A 91 6.88 16.98 -12.93
CA SER A 91 8.27 17.41 -13.06
C SER A 91 9.21 16.63 -12.13
N ALA A 92 10.49 16.63 -12.48
CA ALA A 92 11.52 15.98 -11.69
C ALA A 92 11.71 16.62 -10.31
N GLU A 93 11.45 17.90 -10.20
CA GLU A 93 11.59 18.66 -8.96
C GLU A 93 10.65 18.17 -7.87
N GLN A 94 9.45 17.71 -8.24
CA GLN A 94 8.49 17.17 -7.27
C GLN A 94 9.01 15.91 -6.56
N LEU A 95 9.95 15.18 -7.17
CA LEU A 95 10.60 14.07 -6.50
C LEU A 95 11.45 14.50 -5.31
N LEU A 96 11.87 15.76 -5.25
CA LEU A 96 12.58 16.31 -4.09
C LEU A 96 11.68 16.48 -2.86
N GLU A 97 10.37 16.53 -3.06
CA GLU A 97 9.38 16.58 -1.99
C GLU A 97 9.15 15.21 -1.35
N VAL A 98 9.56 14.16 -2.03
CA VAL A 98 9.44 12.79 -1.53
C VAL A 98 10.50 12.54 -0.47
N GLN A 99 10.06 12.06 0.70
CA GLN A 99 10.95 11.78 1.81
C GLN A 99 12.08 10.82 1.41
N GLY A 100 13.31 11.27 1.63
CA GLY A 100 14.51 10.48 1.37
C GLY A 100 15.06 10.62 -0.05
N ILE A 101 14.45 11.44 -0.91
CA ILE A 101 14.98 11.76 -2.23
C ILE A 101 15.58 13.16 -2.20
N GLY A 102 16.87 13.21 -2.33
CA GLY A 102 17.61 14.47 -2.42
C GLY A 102 18.07 14.76 -3.85
N LYS A 103 18.60 15.96 -4.04
CA LYS A 103 19.10 16.45 -5.33
C LYS A 103 20.11 15.49 -5.98
N ALA A 104 21.06 14.97 -5.23
CA ALA A 104 22.04 14.01 -5.75
C ALA A 104 21.41 12.71 -6.26
N THR A 105 20.29 12.26 -5.64
CA THR A 105 19.57 11.08 -6.12
C THR A 105 18.81 11.42 -7.39
N LEU A 106 18.21 12.59 -7.46
CA LEU A 106 17.51 13.05 -8.65
C LEU A 106 18.45 13.20 -9.84
N GLU A 107 19.59 13.87 -9.66
CA GLU A 107 20.58 14.09 -10.71
C GLU A 107 21.12 12.78 -11.32
N ARG A 108 21.29 11.74 -10.51
CA ARG A 108 21.73 10.42 -10.98
C ARG A 108 20.70 9.67 -11.81
N ASN A 109 19.43 10.02 -11.65
CA ASN A 109 18.33 9.26 -12.21
C ASN A 109 17.48 10.08 -13.20
N HIS A 110 17.74 11.37 -13.34
CA HIS A 110 16.90 12.27 -14.12
C HIS A 110 16.80 11.81 -15.59
N ASP A 111 17.86 11.25 -16.15
CA ASP A 111 17.89 10.74 -17.53
C ASP A 111 17.10 9.43 -17.70
N ARG A 112 16.83 8.76 -16.58
CA ARG A 112 16.15 7.46 -16.54
C ARG A 112 14.67 7.56 -16.18
N ILE A 113 14.18 8.77 -15.86
CA ILE A 113 12.82 9.02 -15.43
C ILE A 113 12.05 9.73 -16.54
N THR A 114 10.79 9.36 -16.71
CA THR A 114 9.77 10.09 -17.49
C THR A 114 8.49 10.19 -16.69
N PHE A 115 7.62 11.11 -17.06
CA PHE A 115 6.37 11.43 -16.37
C PHE A 115 5.17 11.17 -17.27
#